data_84a020a1223c78fcf9f9d81d65fd06fa
#
_entry.id   84a020a1223c78fcf9f9d81d65fd06fa
#
_cell.length_a   1.000
_cell.length_b   1.000
_cell.length_c   1.000
_cell.angle_alpha   90.00
_cell.angle_beta   90.00
_cell.angle_gamma   90.00
#
_symmetry.space_group_name_H-M   'P 1'
#
loop_
_entity.id
_entity.type
_entity.pdbx_description
1 polymer ?
#
loop_
_entity_poly.entity_id
_entity_poly.type
_entity_poly.pdbx_seq_one_letter_code
_entity_poly.pdbx_strand_id
1 'polypeptide(L)'
;MAILQGVRRPFSVPEQPALEGLETKWAARWEADGVYRFDRTRPRSEIYAIDTPPPTVSGSLHVGHVFSYTHTDIVARFQRMRGRMVFYPMGWDDNGLPTERRVQNYYGVRCDPSLPYDPAFRPPEKAPRQPVAVSRPNFIELCTRLTAED
;
A
#
# COMPACT_ATOMS: atom_id res chain seq x y z
N MET A 1 6.79 -42.70 -29.87
CA MET A 1 5.78 -42.10 -28.96
C MET A 1 6.12 -42.52 -27.54
N ALA A 2 6.97 -41.74 -26.86
CA ALA A 2 7.44 -42.05 -25.50
C ALA A 2 6.58 -41.28 -24.53
N ILE A 3 5.73 -41.99 -23.76
CA ILE A 3 4.93 -41.45 -22.71
C ILE A 3 5.85 -41.12 -21.54
N LEU A 4 6.05 -39.84 -21.26
CA LEU A 4 6.71 -39.37 -20.05
C LEU A 4 5.87 -39.80 -18.83
N GLN A 5 6.24 -40.91 -18.22
CA GLN A 5 5.79 -41.27 -16.89
C GLN A 5 6.48 -40.35 -15.88
N GLY A 6 5.87 -39.18 -15.65
CA GLY A 6 6.23 -38.32 -14.55
C GLY A 6 5.91 -39.01 -13.23
N VAL A 7 6.92 -39.33 -12.45
CA VAL A 7 6.78 -39.79 -11.07
C VAL A 7 6.02 -38.72 -10.28
N ARG A 8 4.73 -38.93 -10.08
CA ARG A 8 3.92 -38.10 -9.16
C ARG A 8 4.46 -38.36 -7.75
N ARG A 9 5.22 -37.42 -7.21
CA ARG A 9 5.52 -37.42 -5.77
C ARG A 9 4.16 -37.30 -5.05
N PRO A 10 3.86 -38.16 -4.07
CA PRO A 10 2.63 -38.06 -3.32
C PRO A 10 2.59 -36.68 -2.63
N PHE A 11 1.61 -35.86 -2.96
CA PHE A 11 1.37 -34.62 -2.25
C PHE A 11 0.87 -34.98 -0.85
N SER A 12 1.70 -34.74 0.16
CA SER A 12 1.28 -34.78 1.55
C SER A 12 0.86 -33.38 1.94
N VAL A 13 -0.43 -33.21 2.20
CA VAL A 13 -0.95 -31.98 2.81
C VAL A 13 -0.70 -32.08 4.31
N PRO A 14 0.05 -31.16 4.92
CA PRO A 14 0.27 -31.18 6.36
C PRO A 14 -1.05 -30.98 7.10
N GLU A 15 -1.22 -31.67 8.21
CA GLU A 15 -2.41 -31.56 9.09
C GLU A 15 -2.63 -30.13 9.59
N GLN A 16 -1.55 -29.41 9.81
CA GLN A 16 -1.57 -27.99 10.16
C GLN A 16 -0.68 -27.21 9.21
N PRO A 17 -1.22 -26.23 8.46
CA PRO A 17 -0.40 -25.40 7.61
C PRO A 17 0.50 -24.50 8.46
N ALA A 18 1.82 -24.62 8.29
CA ALA A 18 2.77 -23.66 8.85
C ALA A 18 2.73 -22.39 7.99
N LEU A 19 2.21 -21.30 8.53
CA LEU A 19 2.15 -20.01 7.84
C LEU A 19 3.44 -19.20 8.03
N GLU A 20 4.22 -19.53 9.06
CA GLU A 20 5.45 -18.82 9.39
C GLU A 20 6.47 -18.90 8.24
N GLY A 21 6.96 -17.73 7.84
CA GLY A 21 7.95 -17.60 6.77
C GLY A 21 7.42 -17.77 5.34
N LEU A 22 6.14 -18.12 5.14
CA LEU A 22 5.58 -18.26 3.79
C LEU A 22 5.57 -16.94 3.02
N GLU A 23 5.23 -15.84 3.66
CA GLU A 23 5.16 -14.53 3.04
C GLU A 23 6.54 -14.12 2.51
N THR A 24 7.56 -14.19 3.36
CA THR A 24 8.93 -13.86 2.97
C THR A 24 9.43 -14.73 1.82
N LYS A 25 9.18 -16.04 1.91
CA LYS A 25 9.56 -17.00 0.87
C LYS A 25 8.93 -16.68 -0.47
N TRP A 26 7.62 -16.46 -0.49
CA TRP A 26 6.90 -16.25 -1.73
C TRP A 26 7.09 -14.85 -2.28
N ALA A 27 7.21 -13.82 -1.44
CA ALA A 27 7.54 -12.47 -1.88
C ALA A 27 8.86 -12.44 -2.65
N ALA A 28 9.92 -13.01 -2.08
CA ALA A 28 11.22 -13.10 -2.74
C ALA A 28 11.15 -13.90 -4.07
N ARG A 29 10.37 -14.98 -4.10
CA ARG A 29 10.18 -15.78 -5.31
C ARG A 29 9.45 -15.01 -6.41
N TRP A 30 8.36 -14.33 -6.06
CA TRP A 30 7.56 -13.55 -7.01
C TRP A 30 8.33 -12.37 -7.57
N GLU A 31 9.19 -11.76 -6.76
CA GLU A 31 10.06 -10.68 -7.21
C GLU A 31 11.10 -11.22 -8.22
N ALA A 32 11.78 -12.31 -7.88
CA ALA A 32 12.76 -12.94 -8.76
C ALA A 32 12.14 -13.39 -10.10
N ASP A 33 10.95 -13.96 -10.06
CA ASP A 33 10.22 -14.40 -11.26
C ASP A 33 9.53 -13.23 -12.02
N GLY A 34 9.52 -12.02 -11.46
CA GLY A 34 8.89 -10.85 -12.06
C GLY A 34 7.36 -10.99 -12.24
N VAL A 35 6.69 -11.74 -11.36
CA VAL A 35 5.26 -12.08 -11.47
C VAL A 35 4.36 -10.85 -11.59
N TYR A 36 4.75 -9.73 -10.97
CA TYR A 36 4.00 -8.48 -10.97
C TYR A 36 4.49 -7.46 -12.01
N ARG A 37 5.52 -7.81 -12.78
CA ARG A 37 6.04 -6.91 -13.82
C ARG A 37 5.01 -6.77 -14.94
N PHE A 38 4.61 -5.54 -15.25
CA PHE A 38 3.72 -5.26 -16.35
C PHE A 38 4.49 -5.13 -17.67
N ASP A 39 4.14 -5.96 -18.64
CA ASP A 39 4.70 -5.91 -19.99
C ASP A 39 3.82 -5.03 -20.88
N ARG A 40 4.32 -3.86 -21.23
CA ARG A 40 3.63 -2.86 -22.08
C ARG A 40 3.54 -3.27 -23.56
N THR A 41 4.26 -4.32 -23.97
CA THR A 41 4.24 -4.81 -25.36
C THR A 41 3.08 -5.75 -25.65
N ARG A 42 2.40 -6.24 -24.63
CA ARG A 42 1.25 -7.12 -24.77
C ARG A 42 0.06 -6.40 -25.39
N PRO A 43 -0.66 -7.06 -26.30
CA PRO A 43 -1.85 -6.48 -26.91
C PRO A 43 -2.96 -6.27 -25.86
N ARG A 44 -3.77 -5.22 -26.06
CA ARG A 44 -4.87 -4.86 -25.14
C ARG A 44 -5.83 -6.03 -24.87
N SER A 45 -6.04 -6.91 -25.83
CA SER A 45 -6.91 -8.09 -25.70
C SER A 45 -6.43 -9.10 -24.65
N GLU A 46 -5.14 -9.08 -24.32
CA GLU A 46 -4.52 -9.95 -23.32
C GLU A 46 -4.40 -9.29 -21.94
N ILE A 47 -4.65 -7.98 -21.87
CA ILE A 47 -4.54 -7.22 -20.63
C ILE A 47 -5.86 -7.24 -19.87
N TYR A 48 -5.76 -7.42 -18.55
CA TYR A 48 -6.86 -7.23 -17.60
C TYR A 48 -6.47 -6.13 -16.62
N ALA A 49 -7.18 -5.03 -16.62
CA ALA A 49 -6.92 -3.90 -15.75
C ALA A 49 -7.86 -3.93 -14.54
N ILE A 50 -7.30 -3.62 -13.37
CA ILE A 50 -8.04 -3.43 -12.12
C ILE A 50 -7.76 -2.00 -11.68
N ASP A 51 -8.83 -1.28 -11.36
CA ASP A 51 -8.78 0.05 -10.77
C ASP A 51 -9.39 0.01 -9.38
N THR A 52 -8.64 0.47 -8.38
CA THR A 52 -9.09 0.57 -6.99
C THR A 52 -8.64 1.89 -6.40
N PRO A 53 -9.43 2.51 -5.52
CA PRO A 53 -8.97 3.67 -4.78
C PRO A 53 -7.70 3.35 -3.99
N PRO A 54 -6.71 4.26 -3.97
CA PRO A 54 -5.51 4.07 -3.17
C PRO A 54 -5.84 4.16 -1.67
N PRO A 55 -5.18 3.39 -0.82
CA PRO A 55 -5.29 3.57 0.62
C PRO A 55 -4.65 4.90 1.04
N THR A 56 -5.12 5.47 2.15
CA THR A 56 -4.45 6.63 2.74
C THR A 56 -3.09 6.22 3.29
N VAL A 57 -2.07 7.04 3.07
CA VAL A 57 -0.71 6.80 3.59
C VAL A 57 -0.66 6.92 5.11
N SER A 58 -1.56 7.70 5.69
CA SER A 58 -1.62 7.95 7.12
C SER A 58 -2.54 6.97 7.82
N GLY A 59 -2.00 6.29 8.83
CA GLY A 59 -2.74 5.36 9.68
C GLY A 59 -2.61 3.90 9.30
N SER A 60 -3.08 3.03 10.19
CA SER A 60 -3.02 1.58 9.98
C SER A 60 -4.12 1.09 9.06
N LEU A 61 -3.86 0.03 8.34
CA LEU A 61 -4.88 -0.70 7.60
C LEU A 61 -5.94 -1.23 8.58
N HIS A 62 -7.20 -1.15 8.19
CA HIS A 62 -8.31 -1.68 8.95
C HIS A 62 -9.07 -2.76 8.16
N VAL A 63 -10.00 -3.45 8.82
CA VAL A 63 -10.76 -4.55 8.22
C VAL A 63 -11.41 -4.20 6.87
N GLY A 64 -11.82 -2.95 6.68
CA GLY A 64 -12.38 -2.48 5.39
C GLY A 64 -11.38 -2.55 4.25
N HIS A 65 -10.11 -2.19 4.51
CA HIS A 65 -9.02 -2.35 3.52
C HIS A 65 -8.79 -3.83 3.20
N VAL A 66 -8.69 -4.68 4.24
CA VAL A 66 -8.50 -6.13 4.04
C VAL A 66 -9.63 -6.69 3.19
N PHE A 67 -10.87 -6.33 3.48
CA PHE A 67 -12.03 -6.78 2.73
C PHE A 67 -11.97 -6.35 1.25
N SER A 68 -11.74 -5.07 0.99
CA SER A 68 -11.71 -4.52 -0.37
C SER A 68 -10.56 -5.09 -1.20
N TYR A 69 -9.34 -5.10 -0.64
CA TYR A 69 -8.17 -5.55 -1.39
C TYR A 69 -8.10 -7.05 -1.56
N THR A 70 -8.67 -7.84 -0.65
CA THR A 70 -8.78 -9.31 -0.83
C THR A 70 -9.61 -9.64 -2.06
N HIS A 71 -10.73 -8.96 -2.29
CA HIS A 71 -11.57 -9.21 -3.46
C HIS A 71 -10.80 -8.93 -4.77
N THR A 72 -10.12 -7.81 -4.84
CA THR A 72 -9.35 -7.43 -6.03
C THR A 72 -8.14 -8.32 -6.24
N ASP A 73 -7.46 -8.76 -5.17
CA ASP A 73 -6.34 -9.70 -5.25
C ASP A 73 -6.77 -11.08 -5.76
N ILE A 74 -7.92 -11.59 -5.30
CA ILE A 74 -8.49 -12.85 -5.81
C ILE A 74 -8.73 -12.76 -7.32
N VAL A 75 -9.35 -11.67 -7.78
CA VAL A 75 -9.59 -11.45 -9.22
C VAL A 75 -8.29 -11.35 -9.99
N ALA A 76 -7.30 -10.59 -9.48
CA ALA A 76 -5.99 -10.45 -10.10
C ALA A 76 -5.27 -11.80 -10.26
N ARG A 77 -5.25 -12.61 -9.20
CA ARG A 77 -4.66 -13.96 -9.22
C ARG A 77 -5.37 -14.87 -10.21
N PHE A 78 -6.71 -14.86 -10.20
CA PHE A 78 -7.51 -15.65 -11.14
C PHE A 78 -7.19 -15.28 -12.59
N GLN A 79 -7.11 -13.98 -12.92
CA GLN A 79 -6.79 -13.54 -14.28
C GLN A 79 -5.37 -13.91 -14.70
N ARG A 80 -4.39 -13.85 -13.77
CA ARG A 80 -3.03 -14.34 -14.03
C ARG A 80 -3.01 -15.84 -14.32
N MET A 81 -3.75 -16.65 -13.54
CA MET A 81 -3.87 -18.09 -13.80
C MET A 81 -4.50 -18.39 -15.17
N ARG A 82 -5.32 -17.49 -15.69
CA ARG A 82 -5.87 -17.58 -17.06
C ARG A 82 -4.92 -17.10 -18.15
N GLY A 83 -3.69 -16.72 -17.80
CA GLY A 83 -2.68 -16.23 -18.74
C GLY A 83 -2.82 -14.75 -19.12
N ARG A 84 -3.70 -13.99 -18.46
CA ARG A 84 -3.83 -12.56 -18.69
C ARG A 84 -2.67 -11.78 -18.07
N MET A 85 -2.23 -10.76 -18.76
CA MET A 85 -1.37 -9.74 -18.19
C MET A 85 -2.22 -8.82 -17.32
N VAL A 86 -1.99 -8.84 -16.02
CA VAL A 86 -2.78 -8.03 -15.08
C VAL A 86 -2.10 -6.69 -14.87
N PHE A 87 -2.80 -5.62 -15.20
CA PHE A 87 -2.44 -4.25 -14.85
C PHE A 87 -3.20 -3.83 -13.59
N TYR A 88 -2.51 -3.84 -12.46
CA TYR A 88 -3.06 -3.49 -11.15
C TYR A 88 -2.09 -2.55 -10.43
N PRO A 89 -2.06 -1.27 -10.84
CA PRO A 89 -1.22 -0.29 -10.18
C PRO A 89 -1.76 0.03 -8.79
N MET A 90 -0.88 0.04 -7.79
CA MET A 90 -1.19 0.55 -6.46
C MET A 90 -0.56 1.94 -6.30
N GLY A 91 -1.27 2.79 -5.59
CA GLY A 91 -0.79 4.10 -5.18
C GLY A 91 -1.15 4.36 -3.73
N TRP A 92 -0.80 5.55 -3.25
CA TRP A 92 -1.11 6.03 -1.92
C TRP A 92 -1.85 7.35 -2.02
N ASP A 93 -2.89 7.52 -1.18
CA ASP A 93 -3.54 8.80 -1.00
C ASP A 93 -2.88 9.54 0.17
N ASP A 94 -2.08 10.54 -0.17
CA ASP A 94 -1.33 11.38 0.78
C ASP A 94 -2.08 12.65 1.20
N ASN A 95 -3.33 12.82 0.77
CA ASN A 95 -4.13 13.99 0.99
C ASN A 95 -5.29 13.77 1.96
N GLY A 96 -5.91 14.88 2.36
CA GLY A 96 -7.19 14.92 3.06
C GLY A 96 -7.11 14.89 4.57
N LEU A 97 -8.30 14.85 5.18
CA LEU A 97 -8.50 14.92 6.63
C LEU A 97 -7.73 13.88 7.45
N PRO A 98 -7.56 12.61 7.01
CA PRO A 98 -6.80 11.64 7.78
C PRO A 98 -5.36 12.10 8.02
N THR A 99 -4.69 12.56 6.97
CA THR A 99 -3.31 13.10 7.05
C THR A 99 -3.25 14.35 7.91
N GLU A 100 -4.16 15.30 7.73
CA GLU A 100 -4.23 16.50 8.55
C GLU A 100 -4.42 16.18 10.04
N ARG A 101 -5.33 15.26 10.37
CA ARG A 101 -5.55 14.80 11.75
C ARG A 101 -4.34 14.10 12.34
N ARG A 102 -3.65 13.28 11.54
CA ARG A 102 -2.43 12.62 11.98
C ARG A 102 -1.34 13.64 12.32
N VAL A 103 -1.14 14.65 11.46
CA VAL A 103 -0.19 15.75 11.68
C VAL A 103 -0.54 16.54 12.94
N GLN A 104 -1.82 16.89 13.12
CA GLN A 104 -2.29 17.58 14.32
C GLN A 104 -1.95 16.82 15.60
N ASN A 105 -2.22 15.51 15.59
CA ASN A 105 -1.98 14.68 16.76
C ASN A 105 -0.50 14.39 16.99
N TYR A 106 0.25 14.14 15.92
CA TYR A 106 1.66 13.77 16.01
C TYR A 106 2.53 14.93 16.50
N TYR A 107 2.37 16.11 15.89
CA TYR A 107 3.13 17.31 16.25
C TYR A 107 2.45 18.18 17.30
N GLY A 108 1.20 17.92 17.66
CA GLY A 108 0.45 18.79 18.58
C GLY A 108 0.22 20.18 18.02
N VAL A 109 -0.12 20.28 16.74
CA VAL A 109 -0.34 21.56 16.05
C VAL A 109 -1.78 21.70 15.57
N ARG A 110 -2.17 22.93 15.27
CA ARG A 110 -3.46 23.27 14.66
C ARG A 110 -3.25 24.30 13.55
N CYS A 111 -3.80 24.05 12.39
CA CYS A 111 -3.78 25.02 11.31
C CYS A 111 -4.61 26.25 11.65
N ASP A 112 -4.00 27.42 11.54
CA ASP A 112 -4.65 28.73 11.61
C ASP A 112 -4.27 29.52 10.36
N PRO A 113 -5.17 29.65 9.39
CA PRO A 113 -4.87 30.32 8.13
C PRO A 113 -4.66 31.83 8.26
N SER A 114 -4.98 32.44 9.40
CA SER A 114 -4.73 33.86 9.67
C SER A 114 -3.28 34.17 10.00
N LEU A 115 -2.49 33.14 10.35
CA LEU A 115 -1.08 33.31 10.69
C LEU A 115 -0.22 33.41 9.43
N PRO A 116 0.81 34.28 9.42
CA PRO A 116 1.79 34.34 8.34
C PRO A 116 2.69 33.10 8.35
N TYR A 117 3.27 32.80 7.19
CA TYR A 117 4.32 31.78 7.09
C TYR A 117 5.53 32.10 7.95
N ASP A 118 5.99 31.12 8.72
CA ASP A 118 7.20 31.22 9.52
C ASP A 118 8.24 30.20 9.02
N PRO A 119 9.30 30.63 8.30
CA PRO A 119 10.33 29.71 7.81
C PRO A 119 11.22 29.16 8.92
N ALA A 120 11.20 29.77 10.10
CA ALA A 120 11.96 29.31 11.27
C ALA A 120 11.16 28.33 12.15
N PHE A 121 9.88 28.11 11.86
CA PHE A 121 9.04 27.23 12.66
C PHE A 121 9.63 25.81 12.74
N ARG A 122 9.64 25.28 13.94
CA ARG A 122 9.98 23.89 14.20
C ARG A 122 8.87 23.27 15.05
N PRO A 123 8.36 22.10 14.69
CA PRO A 123 7.33 21.44 15.48
C PRO A 123 7.89 21.06 16.86
N PRO A 124 7.06 21.03 17.89
CA PRO A 124 7.44 20.52 19.21
C PRO A 124 7.96 19.08 19.12
N GLU A 125 8.99 18.75 19.90
CA GLU A 125 9.51 17.37 20.00
C GLU A 125 8.46 16.38 20.60
N LYS A 126 7.59 16.92 21.44
CA LYS A 126 6.45 16.16 21.99
C LYS A 126 5.18 16.98 21.86
N ALA A 127 4.11 16.33 21.47
CA ALA A 127 2.81 16.96 21.36
C ALA A 127 2.41 17.64 22.68
N PRO A 128 2.21 18.96 22.69
CA PRO A 128 1.81 19.69 23.89
C PRO A 128 0.33 19.41 24.24
N ARG A 129 -0.05 19.68 25.49
CA ARG A 129 -1.47 19.55 25.90
C ARG A 129 -2.42 20.46 25.14
N GLN A 130 -1.95 21.64 24.76
CA GLN A 130 -2.69 22.56 23.90
C GLN A 130 -1.98 22.67 22.56
N PRO A 131 -2.69 22.41 21.44
CA PRO A 131 -2.07 22.49 20.12
C PRO A 131 -1.51 23.88 19.82
N VAL A 132 -0.31 23.91 19.24
CA VAL A 132 0.32 25.15 18.75
C VAL A 132 -0.35 25.55 17.44
N ALA A 133 -0.80 26.82 17.37
CA ALA A 133 -1.34 27.35 16.12
C ALA A 133 -0.20 27.60 15.13
N VAL A 134 -0.39 27.13 13.90
CA VAL A 134 0.59 27.27 12.81
C VAL A 134 -0.09 27.76 11.53
N SER A 135 0.63 28.50 10.72
CA SER A 135 0.11 28.95 9.44
C SER A 135 -0.22 27.78 8.51
N ARG A 136 -1.08 28.01 7.52
CA ARG A 136 -1.40 26.98 6.54
C ARG A 136 -0.18 26.48 5.75
N PRO A 137 0.76 27.34 5.28
CA PRO A 137 1.97 26.84 4.64
C PRO A 137 2.83 25.96 5.55
N ASN A 138 3.07 26.35 6.80
CA ASN A 138 3.80 25.51 7.75
C ASN A 138 3.07 24.18 8.00
N PHE A 139 1.75 24.20 8.08
CA PHE A 139 0.96 22.98 8.27
C PHE A 139 1.10 22.03 7.07
N ILE A 140 1.08 22.55 5.85
CA ILE A 140 1.30 21.78 4.62
C ILE A 140 2.71 21.15 4.62
N GLU A 141 3.74 21.91 5.01
CA GLU A 141 5.11 21.39 5.14
C GLU A 141 5.18 20.21 6.11
N LEU A 142 4.47 20.30 7.25
CA LEU A 142 4.39 19.19 8.20
C LEU A 142 3.66 17.98 7.64
N CYS A 143 2.58 18.20 6.87
CA CYS A 143 1.89 17.11 6.18
C CYS A 143 2.81 16.39 5.19
N THR A 144 3.48 17.15 4.32
CA THR A 144 4.42 16.60 3.33
C THR A 144 5.56 15.83 4.00
N ARG A 145 6.09 16.38 5.10
CA ARG A 145 7.16 15.73 5.85
C ARG A 145 6.71 14.40 6.47
N LEU A 146 5.57 14.39 7.16
CA LEU A 146 5.10 13.19 7.84
C LEU A 146 4.72 12.09 6.85
N THR A 147 4.10 12.43 5.72
CA THR A 147 3.77 11.45 4.68
C THR A 147 4.99 10.89 3.95
N ALA A 148 6.11 11.59 3.95
CA ALA A 148 7.37 11.07 3.41
C ALA A 148 8.10 10.14 4.39
N GLU A 149 7.77 10.22 5.69
CA GLU A 149 8.34 9.38 6.75
C GLU A 149 7.51 8.09 6.98
N ASP A 150 6.21 8.07 6.60
CA ASP A 150 5.28 6.94 6.72
C ASP A 150 5.44 5.92 5.60
#